data_972b1a5b382e0db6ca143388ba85508e
#
_entry.id   972b1a5b382e0db6ca143388ba85508e
#
_cell.length_a   1.000
_cell.length_b   1.000
_cell.length_c   1.000
_cell.angle_alpha   90.00
_cell.angle_beta   90.00
_cell.angle_gamma   90.00
#
_symmetry.space_group_name_H-M   'P 1'
#
loop_
_entity.id
_entity.type
_entity.pdbx_description
1 polymer ?
#
loop_
_entity_poly.entity_id
_entity_poly.type
_entity_poly.pdbx_seq_one_letter_code
_entity_poly.pdbx_strand_id
1 'polypeptide(L)'
;MNLKHICLSVLFCSTAWLQAQADNAMKLWYEQPASLWVEALPLGNGRLGAMVFGDPVHEQFQLNEETIWGGSPYNNTNPKAKDALAEIRRLIFAGENMKAQELCGPTICSPSGANGMPYQTVGSLLLDFEGVGDYTDYYRELDIERALSTTRFKADGVEYCREAFTSFTDQLLIIRLTASQKGKISFSARYDTPYKEYSRTIESKNMLRLDAKANDHEGIEGKVRFTTLTRIDRKGGKCEVVGDTLLRVSGANEVTLYVSVGTNFVNYKDVSGDSEKKAFSYLKNAGKKFEKALQS
;
A
#
# COMPACT_ATOMS: atom_id res chain seq x y z
N MET A 1 -40.22 45.07 5.11
CA MET A 1 -39.47 43.85 4.76
C MET A 1 -40.18 42.66 5.43
N ASN A 2 -40.78 41.79 4.64
CA ASN A 2 -41.70 40.77 5.15
C ASN A 2 -40.95 39.62 5.92
N LEU A 3 -41.37 39.34 7.13
CA LEU A 3 -40.83 38.32 7.98
C LEU A 3 -40.70 36.93 7.31
N LYS A 4 -41.59 36.65 6.33
CA LYS A 4 -41.56 35.41 5.52
C LYS A 4 -40.32 35.26 4.64
N HIS A 5 -39.74 36.36 4.15
CA HIS A 5 -38.52 36.31 3.32
C HIS A 5 -37.26 36.11 4.17
N ILE A 6 -37.25 36.57 5.39
CA ILE A 6 -36.12 36.35 6.33
C ILE A 6 -36.07 34.89 6.80
N CYS A 7 -37.22 34.26 7.09
CA CYS A 7 -37.29 32.86 7.44
C CYS A 7 -36.83 31.93 6.30
N LEU A 8 -37.18 32.28 5.03
CA LEU A 8 -36.78 31.46 3.87
C LEU A 8 -35.27 31.53 3.60
N SER A 9 -34.66 32.72 3.78
CA SER A 9 -33.23 32.91 3.59
C SER A 9 -32.37 32.21 4.67
N VAL A 10 -32.85 32.19 5.91
CA VAL A 10 -32.18 31.49 7.01
C VAL A 10 -32.30 29.99 6.87
N LEU A 11 -33.41 29.45 6.38
CA LEU A 11 -33.59 28.04 6.10
C LEU A 11 -32.67 27.53 4.97
N PHE A 12 -32.50 28.36 3.90
CA PHE A 12 -31.63 28.01 2.78
C PHE A 12 -30.13 28.02 3.16
N CYS A 13 -29.70 28.96 4.03
CA CYS A 13 -28.34 28.97 4.57
C CYS A 13 -28.06 27.78 5.49
N SER A 14 -29.03 27.39 6.34
CA SER A 14 -28.82 26.26 7.26
C SER A 14 -28.75 24.90 6.57
N THR A 15 -29.48 24.70 5.47
CA THR A 15 -29.42 23.47 4.66
C THR A 15 -28.12 23.37 3.88
N ALA A 16 -27.55 24.48 3.38
CA ALA A 16 -26.25 24.51 2.69
C ALA A 16 -25.09 24.15 3.67
N TRP A 17 -25.16 24.62 4.91
CA TRP A 17 -24.17 24.27 5.93
C TRP A 17 -24.24 22.79 6.37
N LEU A 18 -25.45 22.23 6.46
CA LEU A 18 -25.64 20.81 6.77
C LEU A 18 -25.15 19.89 5.63
N GLN A 19 -25.33 20.27 4.37
CA GLN A 19 -24.79 19.52 3.24
C GLN A 19 -23.26 19.61 3.16
N ALA A 20 -22.65 20.77 3.46
CA ALA A 20 -21.20 20.91 3.50
C ALA A 20 -20.55 20.07 4.62
N GLN A 21 -21.24 19.84 5.75
CA GLN A 21 -20.77 18.95 6.81
C GLN A 21 -20.97 17.46 6.49
N ALA A 22 -22.01 17.10 5.73
CA ALA A 22 -22.27 15.72 5.33
C ALA A 22 -21.24 15.22 4.30
N ASP A 23 -20.75 16.10 3.41
CA ASP A 23 -19.77 15.73 2.37
C ASP A 23 -18.36 15.40 2.89
N ASN A 24 -18.03 15.76 4.13
CA ASN A 24 -16.72 15.48 4.73
C ASN A 24 -16.74 14.34 5.76
N ALA A 25 -17.90 13.76 6.07
CA ALA A 25 -18.04 12.79 7.16
C ALA A 25 -17.30 11.46 6.94
N MET A 26 -16.97 11.11 5.68
CA MET A 26 -16.30 9.86 5.31
C MET A 26 -14.95 10.09 4.63
N LYS A 27 -14.26 11.19 4.99
CA LYS A 27 -12.95 11.54 4.43
C LYS A 27 -11.92 11.80 5.52
N LEU A 28 -10.73 11.25 5.33
CA LEU A 28 -9.52 11.71 6.01
C LEU A 28 -8.81 12.68 5.07
N TRP A 29 -8.45 13.88 5.52
CA TRP A 29 -7.82 14.86 4.67
C TRP A 29 -6.74 15.66 5.38
N TYR A 30 -5.78 16.16 4.63
CA TYR A 30 -4.61 16.90 5.11
C TYR A 30 -4.15 17.93 4.07
N GLU A 31 -3.56 19.02 4.57
CA GLU A 31 -3.02 20.12 3.76
C GLU A 31 -1.49 20.08 3.64
N GLN A 32 -0.90 18.92 4.00
CA GLN A 32 0.55 18.68 3.89
C GLN A 32 0.82 17.21 3.57
N PRO A 33 1.96 16.91 2.89
CA PRO A 33 2.40 15.54 2.66
C PRO A 33 2.65 14.77 3.96
N ALA A 34 2.64 13.46 3.89
CA ALA A 34 3.11 12.61 4.97
C ALA A 34 4.65 12.62 5.01
N SER A 35 5.22 12.88 6.18
CA SER A 35 6.65 12.73 6.45
C SER A 35 6.97 11.44 7.20
N LEU A 36 5.99 10.91 7.94
CA LEU A 36 6.09 9.67 8.69
C LEU A 36 5.07 8.62 8.16
N TRP A 37 5.41 7.37 8.37
CA TRP A 37 4.55 6.25 7.95
C TRP A 37 3.12 6.35 8.52
N VAL A 38 2.98 6.74 9.76
CA VAL A 38 1.68 6.88 10.44
C VAL A 38 0.81 8.01 9.90
N GLU A 39 1.36 8.89 9.10
CA GLU A 39 0.66 10.00 8.44
C GLU A 39 0.21 9.63 7.02
N ALA A 40 0.75 8.55 6.45
CA ALA A 40 0.42 8.11 5.11
C ALA A 40 -1.01 7.53 5.05
N LEU A 41 -1.69 7.69 3.93
CA LEU A 41 -3.07 7.24 3.73
C LEU A 41 -3.09 5.77 3.28
N PRO A 42 -3.82 4.89 3.99
CA PRO A 42 -3.87 3.47 3.66
C PRO A 42 -4.85 3.15 2.53
N LEU A 43 -4.44 2.29 1.62
CA LEU A 43 -5.27 1.65 0.60
C LEU A 43 -5.15 0.12 0.75
N GLY A 44 -6.24 -0.60 0.50
CA GLY A 44 -6.18 -2.06 0.54
C GLY A 44 -7.44 -2.74 0.00
N ASN A 45 -7.26 -3.96 -0.51
CA ASN A 45 -8.35 -4.84 -0.96
C ASN A 45 -8.39 -6.18 -0.21
N GLY A 46 -7.75 -6.25 0.98
CA GLY A 46 -7.60 -7.47 1.78
C GLY A 46 -6.33 -8.26 1.46
N ARG A 47 -5.85 -8.27 0.22
CA ARG A 47 -4.61 -8.94 -0.20
C ARG A 47 -3.47 -7.95 -0.45
N LEU A 48 -3.69 -6.99 -1.33
CA LEU A 48 -2.72 -5.97 -1.72
C LEU A 48 -3.06 -4.68 -0.99
N GLY A 49 -2.04 -3.99 -0.49
CA GLY A 49 -2.19 -2.70 0.16
C GLY A 49 -1.09 -1.72 -0.23
N ALA A 50 -1.33 -0.45 0.02
CA ALA A 50 -0.34 0.61 -0.12
C ALA A 50 -0.55 1.70 0.93
N MET A 51 0.55 2.26 1.43
CA MET A 51 0.57 3.51 2.18
C MET A 51 0.98 4.62 1.22
N VAL A 52 0.12 5.64 1.06
CA VAL A 52 0.29 6.76 0.11
C VAL A 52 0.79 7.98 0.88
N PHE A 53 1.97 8.47 0.56
CA PHE A 53 2.57 9.62 1.27
C PHE A 53 2.09 10.96 0.73
N GLY A 54 1.88 11.07 -0.57
CA GLY A 54 1.32 12.27 -1.20
C GLY A 54 2.34 13.39 -1.40
N ASP A 55 3.65 13.11 -1.41
CA ASP A 55 4.67 14.14 -1.65
C ASP A 55 4.65 14.60 -3.12
N PRO A 56 4.53 15.92 -3.41
CA PRO A 56 4.51 16.45 -4.76
C PRO A 56 5.76 16.12 -5.59
N VAL A 57 6.92 16.07 -4.97
CA VAL A 57 8.22 15.89 -5.64
C VAL A 57 8.72 14.44 -5.52
N HIS A 58 8.62 13.85 -4.33
CA HIS A 58 9.13 12.51 -4.00
C HIS A 58 8.01 11.59 -3.53
N GLU A 59 7.10 11.23 -4.42
CA GLU A 59 5.97 10.38 -4.07
C GLU A 59 6.42 8.96 -3.73
N GLN A 60 5.86 8.42 -2.66
CA GLN A 60 6.11 7.07 -2.18
C GLN A 60 4.80 6.29 -2.01
N PHE A 61 4.75 5.11 -2.60
CA PHE A 61 3.76 4.09 -2.33
C PHE A 61 4.45 2.92 -1.64
N GLN A 62 4.34 2.82 -0.31
CA GLN A 62 4.84 1.64 0.39
C GLN A 62 3.86 0.50 0.19
N LEU A 63 4.32 -0.58 -0.44
CA LEU A 63 3.51 -1.69 -0.89
C LEU A 63 3.46 -2.81 0.14
N ASN A 64 2.31 -3.45 0.26
CA ASN A 64 2.07 -4.59 1.13
C ASN A 64 1.32 -5.69 0.39
N GLU A 65 1.61 -6.95 0.73
CA GLU A 65 0.89 -8.12 0.26
C GLU A 65 0.75 -9.11 1.43
N GLU A 66 -0.45 -9.62 1.68
CA GLU A 66 -0.83 -10.33 2.91
C GLU A 66 0.00 -11.58 3.24
N THR A 67 0.61 -12.20 2.24
CA THR A 67 1.33 -13.48 2.41
C THR A 67 2.83 -13.33 2.59
N ILE A 68 3.37 -12.10 2.64
CA ILE A 68 4.81 -11.85 2.83
C ILE A 68 5.14 -11.86 4.32
N TRP A 69 5.62 -13.00 4.80
CA TRP A 69 6.04 -13.21 6.19
C TRP A 69 7.49 -13.67 6.23
N GLY A 70 8.23 -13.28 7.29
CA GLY A 70 9.56 -13.77 7.56
C GLY A 70 9.58 -15.27 7.87
N GLY A 71 10.75 -15.88 7.75
CA GLY A 71 10.91 -17.32 7.98
C GLY A 71 10.13 -18.18 6.98
N SER A 72 9.66 -19.33 7.44
CA SER A 72 8.94 -20.32 6.64
C SER A 72 8.02 -21.16 7.53
N PRO A 73 7.15 -22.00 6.95
CA PRO A 73 6.34 -22.93 7.73
C PRO A 73 7.18 -23.76 8.69
N TYR A 74 6.85 -23.76 9.96
CA TYR A 74 7.55 -24.46 11.01
C TYR A 74 6.58 -24.92 12.11
N ASN A 75 7.03 -25.88 12.93
CA ASN A 75 6.29 -26.30 14.10
C ASN A 75 6.81 -25.57 15.34
N ASN A 76 6.03 -24.62 15.87
CA ASN A 76 6.35 -23.86 17.07
C ASN A 76 5.74 -24.43 18.36
N THR A 77 5.18 -25.62 18.31
CA THR A 77 4.60 -26.29 19.48
C THR A 77 5.70 -26.62 20.49
N ASN A 78 5.52 -26.17 21.73
CA ASN A 78 6.42 -26.55 22.83
C ASN A 78 6.07 -27.97 23.29
N PRO A 79 6.99 -28.93 23.21
CA PRO A 79 6.72 -30.30 23.62
C PRO A 79 6.43 -30.45 25.12
N LYS A 80 6.86 -29.51 25.97
CA LYS A 80 6.62 -29.49 27.42
C LYS A 80 5.22 -29.02 27.79
N ALA A 81 4.44 -28.42 26.85
CA ALA A 81 3.16 -27.77 27.12
C ALA A 81 2.15 -28.76 27.72
N LYS A 82 2.07 -29.97 27.17
CA LYS A 82 1.12 -30.99 27.66
C LYS A 82 1.38 -31.34 29.12
N ASP A 83 2.61 -31.55 29.52
CA ASP A 83 2.96 -32.00 30.85
C ASP A 83 2.83 -30.86 31.89
N ALA A 84 3.12 -29.63 31.52
CA ALA A 84 2.99 -28.47 32.37
C ALA A 84 1.53 -28.03 32.64
N LEU A 85 0.58 -28.41 31.77
CA LEU A 85 -0.78 -27.89 31.80
C LEU A 85 -1.51 -28.15 33.14
N ALA A 86 -1.33 -29.32 33.74
CA ALA A 86 -1.96 -29.69 35.02
C ALA A 86 -1.51 -28.77 36.15
N GLU A 87 -0.20 -28.55 36.26
CA GLU A 87 0.36 -27.66 37.28
C GLU A 87 -0.01 -26.19 37.08
N ILE A 88 0.00 -25.70 35.86
CA ILE A 88 -0.44 -24.35 35.55
C ILE A 88 -1.88 -24.15 36.00
N ARG A 89 -2.79 -25.10 35.72
CA ARG A 89 -4.19 -25.03 36.16
C ARG A 89 -4.30 -25.02 37.68
N ARG A 90 -3.53 -25.90 38.37
CA ARG A 90 -3.49 -25.97 39.81
C ARG A 90 -3.10 -24.61 40.44
N LEU A 91 -2.05 -24.00 39.90
CA LEU A 91 -1.56 -22.68 40.37
C LEU A 91 -2.62 -21.58 40.15
N ILE A 92 -3.29 -21.56 39.01
CA ILE A 92 -4.36 -20.59 38.73
C ILE A 92 -5.51 -20.76 39.73
N PHE A 93 -5.97 -21.99 39.95
CA PHE A 93 -7.07 -22.26 40.91
C PHE A 93 -6.66 -21.99 42.35
N ALA A 94 -5.38 -22.02 42.71
CA ALA A 94 -4.84 -21.64 43.99
C ALA A 94 -4.66 -20.12 44.18
N GLY A 95 -4.91 -19.31 43.12
CA GLY A 95 -4.68 -17.87 43.09
C GLY A 95 -3.21 -17.48 42.94
N GLU A 96 -2.32 -18.44 42.67
CA GLU A 96 -0.87 -18.26 42.48
C GLU A 96 -0.54 -17.84 41.04
N ASN A 97 -1.21 -16.78 40.55
CA ASN A 97 -1.14 -16.39 39.11
C ASN A 97 0.28 -16.07 38.62
N MET A 98 1.12 -15.44 39.46
CA MET A 98 2.51 -15.12 39.09
C MET A 98 3.32 -16.40 38.84
N LYS A 99 3.20 -17.41 39.70
CA LYS A 99 3.88 -18.69 39.49
C LYS A 99 3.38 -19.43 38.25
N ALA A 100 2.08 -19.36 37.98
CA ALA A 100 1.49 -19.90 36.76
C ALA A 100 2.09 -19.23 35.52
N GLN A 101 2.21 -17.89 35.51
CA GLN A 101 2.81 -17.13 34.42
C GLN A 101 4.29 -17.44 34.23
N GLU A 102 5.07 -17.54 35.31
CA GLU A 102 6.47 -17.91 35.27
C GLU A 102 6.67 -19.31 34.66
N LEU A 103 5.77 -20.26 34.95
CA LEU A 103 5.80 -21.59 34.37
C LEU A 103 5.37 -21.61 32.90
N CYS A 104 4.47 -20.74 32.48
CA CYS A 104 4.00 -20.65 31.08
C CYS A 104 5.12 -20.29 30.11
N GLY A 105 6.00 -19.37 30.44
CA GLY A 105 7.09 -18.93 29.56
C GLY A 105 7.88 -20.09 28.98
N PRO A 106 8.58 -20.90 29.78
CA PRO A 106 9.42 -21.99 29.30
C PRO A 106 8.66 -23.25 28.83
N THR A 107 7.34 -23.34 29.11
CA THR A 107 6.57 -24.57 28.85
C THR A 107 5.45 -24.45 27.83
N ILE A 108 4.80 -23.30 27.73
CA ILE A 108 3.67 -23.06 26.80
C ILE A 108 4.12 -22.25 25.60
N CYS A 109 4.98 -21.22 25.80
CA CYS A 109 5.48 -20.40 24.72
C CYS A 109 6.39 -21.20 23.78
N SER A 110 6.51 -20.72 22.54
CA SER A 110 7.40 -21.34 21.54
C SER A 110 8.81 -21.51 22.08
N PRO A 111 9.47 -22.68 21.85
CA PRO A 111 10.85 -22.93 22.33
C PRO A 111 11.88 -21.97 21.78
N SER A 112 11.64 -21.41 20.60
CA SER A 112 12.53 -20.43 19.94
C SER A 112 12.42 -19.02 20.52
N GLY A 113 11.48 -18.79 21.46
CA GLY A 113 11.15 -17.44 21.92
C GLY A 113 10.30 -16.64 20.91
N ALA A 114 10.13 -17.16 19.70
CA ALA A 114 9.35 -16.53 18.64
C ALA A 114 7.86 -16.60 18.93
N ASN A 115 7.22 -15.46 19.02
CA ASN A 115 5.77 -15.34 19.14
C ASN A 115 5.06 -15.41 17.79
N GLY A 116 5.68 -16.03 16.81
CA GLY A 116 5.23 -16.11 15.41
C GLY A 116 6.20 -15.42 14.46
N MET A 117 5.98 -15.60 13.16
CA MET A 117 6.79 -14.95 12.14
C MET A 117 6.33 -13.49 11.93
N PRO A 118 7.29 -12.55 11.74
CA PRO A 118 6.94 -11.15 11.49
C PRO A 118 6.35 -10.97 10.09
N TYR A 119 5.30 -10.16 9.99
CA TYR A 119 4.84 -9.63 8.72
C TYR A 119 5.90 -8.71 8.12
N GLN A 120 6.03 -8.74 6.78
CA GLN A 120 7.04 -7.95 6.07
C GLN A 120 6.42 -7.22 4.87
N THR A 121 6.84 -5.98 4.64
CA THR A 121 6.39 -5.16 3.50
C THR A 121 7.00 -5.66 2.19
N VAL A 122 6.43 -5.32 1.05
CA VAL A 122 7.05 -5.50 -0.28
C VAL A 122 8.27 -4.59 -0.46
N GLY A 123 8.18 -3.40 0.09
CA GLY A 123 9.06 -2.25 -0.18
C GLY A 123 8.25 -1.10 -0.76
N SER A 124 8.89 -0.20 -1.49
CA SER A 124 8.27 1.03 -1.99
C SER A 124 8.41 1.19 -3.50
N LEU A 125 7.35 1.61 -4.16
CA LEU A 125 7.40 2.25 -5.46
C LEU A 125 7.63 3.74 -5.23
N LEU A 126 8.73 4.26 -5.76
CA LEU A 126 9.13 5.66 -5.66
C LEU A 126 8.97 6.35 -7.01
N LEU A 127 8.34 7.53 -7.00
CA LEU A 127 8.17 8.38 -8.16
C LEU A 127 8.81 9.73 -7.86
N ASP A 128 9.94 10.02 -8.50
CA ASP A 128 10.64 11.29 -8.38
C ASP A 128 10.24 12.22 -9.54
N PHE A 129 9.49 13.29 -9.25
CA PHE A 129 8.93 14.20 -10.25
C PHE A 129 9.92 15.29 -10.63
N GLU A 130 10.09 15.46 -11.93
CA GLU A 130 10.95 16.51 -12.52
C GLU A 130 10.11 17.76 -12.85
N GLY A 131 10.65 18.96 -12.58
CA GLY A 131 9.99 20.21 -12.91
C GLY A 131 8.82 20.58 -12.01
N VAL A 132 8.69 19.94 -10.86
CA VAL A 132 7.82 20.38 -9.77
C VAL A 132 8.70 21.12 -8.77
N GLY A 133 8.62 22.47 -8.80
CA GLY A 133 9.29 23.36 -7.86
C GLY A 133 8.45 23.61 -6.61
N ASP A 134 8.42 24.88 -6.17
CA ASP A 134 7.52 25.29 -5.10
C ASP A 134 6.06 25.06 -5.49
N TYR A 135 5.30 24.47 -4.56
CA TYR A 135 3.91 24.16 -4.79
C TYR A 135 2.99 24.89 -3.81
N THR A 136 1.75 25.12 -4.24
CA THR A 136 0.67 25.76 -3.47
C THR A 136 -0.60 24.93 -3.57
N ASP A 137 -1.64 25.31 -2.82
CA ASP A 137 -2.97 24.70 -2.86
C ASP A 137 -2.90 23.17 -2.67
N TYR A 138 -1.99 22.73 -1.79
CA TYR A 138 -1.82 21.31 -1.52
C TYR A 138 -3.00 20.75 -0.73
N TYR A 139 -3.49 19.61 -1.18
CA TYR A 139 -4.55 18.87 -0.51
C TYR A 139 -4.41 17.37 -0.81
N ARG A 140 -4.50 16.54 0.21
CA ARG A 140 -4.64 15.09 0.05
C ARG A 140 -5.79 14.55 0.88
N GLU A 141 -6.49 13.55 0.35
CA GLU A 141 -7.60 12.89 1.03
C GLU A 141 -7.62 11.39 0.79
N LEU A 142 -8.23 10.67 1.73
CA LEU A 142 -8.76 9.34 1.55
C LEU A 142 -10.28 9.41 1.67
N ASP A 143 -10.96 9.19 0.56
CA ASP A 143 -12.40 8.96 0.51
C ASP A 143 -12.66 7.52 0.96
N ILE A 144 -13.16 7.35 2.20
CA ILE A 144 -13.34 6.04 2.82
C ILE A 144 -14.47 5.25 2.14
N GLU A 145 -15.51 5.94 1.66
CA GLU A 145 -16.64 5.31 0.98
C GLU A 145 -16.24 4.72 -0.37
N ARG A 146 -15.34 5.42 -1.10
CA ARG A 146 -14.85 5.00 -2.43
C ARG A 146 -13.53 4.24 -2.37
N ALA A 147 -12.88 4.17 -1.20
CA ALA A 147 -11.53 3.65 -1.00
C ALA A 147 -10.52 4.28 -1.99
N LEU A 148 -10.62 5.60 -2.21
CA LEU A 148 -9.84 6.36 -3.16
C LEU A 148 -8.96 7.38 -2.45
N SER A 149 -7.66 7.29 -2.63
CA SER A 149 -6.71 8.34 -2.23
C SER A 149 -6.54 9.35 -3.36
N THR A 150 -6.62 10.63 -3.03
CA THR A 150 -6.41 11.74 -3.97
C THR A 150 -5.39 12.72 -3.39
N THR A 151 -4.41 13.14 -4.21
CA THR A 151 -3.47 14.22 -3.89
C THR A 151 -3.57 15.29 -4.98
N ARG A 152 -3.77 16.55 -4.59
CA ARG A 152 -3.84 17.70 -5.50
C ARG A 152 -2.91 18.81 -5.04
N PHE A 153 -2.30 19.50 -5.98
CA PHE A 153 -1.45 20.66 -5.73
C PHE A 153 -1.28 21.48 -7.01
N LYS A 154 -0.79 22.70 -6.87
CA LYS A 154 -0.40 23.58 -7.99
C LYS A 154 1.09 23.84 -7.95
N ALA A 155 1.76 23.76 -9.11
CA ALA A 155 3.13 24.17 -9.31
C ALA A 155 3.28 24.83 -10.69
N ASP A 156 3.96 25.95 -10.76
CA ASP A 156 4.19 26.72 -12.01
C ASP A 156 2.91 26.98 -12.84
N GLY A 157 1.78 27.26 -12.15
CA GLY A 157 0.49 27.53 -12.79
C GLY A 157 -0.19 26.29 -13.38
N VAL A 158 0.27 25.09 -13.07
CA VAL A 158 -0.29 23.79 -13.46
C VAL A 158 -0.92 23.13 -12.24
N GLU A 159 -2.16 22.67 -12.37
CA GLU A 159 -2.81 21.83 -11.36
C GLU A 159 -2.48 20.36 -11.62
N TYR A 160 -1.99 19.66 -10.61
CA TYR A 160 -1.71 18.24 -10.64
C TYR A 160 -2.70 17.48 -9.78
N CYS A 161 -3.12 16.33 -10.26
CA CYS A 161 -3.95 15.40 -9.48
C CYS A 161 -3.40 13.98 -9.62
N ARG A 162 -3.25 13.33 -8.48
CA ARG A 162 -2.89 11.90 -8.36
C ARG A 162 -4.03 11.19 -7.65
N GLU A 163 -4.48 10.10 -8.21
CA GLU A 163 -5.53 9.26 -7.65
C GLU A 163 -5.02 7.83 -7.58
N ALA A 164 -5.28 7.16 -6.46
CA ALA A 164 -4.85 5.78 -6.27
C ALA A 164 -5.92 4.97 -5.53
N PHE A 165 -6.11 3.73 -5.94
CA PHE A 165 -6.95 2.74 -5.25
C PHE A 165 -6.46 1.33 -5.52
N THR A 166 -6.85 0.38 -4.65
CA THR A 166 -6.61 -1.05 -4.84
C THR A 166 -7.88 -1.71 -5.34
N SER A 167 -7.87 -2.19 -6.61
CA SER A 167 -9.00 -2.89 -7.20
C SER A 167 -9.18 -4.27 -6.57
N PHE A 168 -10.38 -4.55 -6.06
CA PHE A 168 -10.73 -5.84 -5.50
C PHE A 168 -10.84 -6.92 -6.60
N THR A 169 -11.46 -6.58 -7.72
CA THR A 169 -11.69 -7.53 -8.82
C THR A 169 -10.45 -7.76 -9.68
N ASP A 170 -9.65 -6.71 -9.92
CA ASP A 170 -8.48 -6.80 -10.79
C ASP A 170 -7.22 -7.22 -10.03
N GLN A 171 -7.22 -7.12 -8.68
CA GLN A 171 -6.10 -7.44 -7.81
C GLN A 171 -4.85 -6.60 -8.10
N LEU A 172 -5.05 -5.32 -8.40
CA LEU A 172 -4.03 -4.33 -8.74
C LEU A 172 -4.14 -3.09 -7.85
N LEU A 173 -3.01 -2.48 -7.52
CA LEU A 173 -2.97 -1.07 -7.17
C LEU A 173 -2.93 -0.27 -8.48
N ILE A 174 -3.85 0.66 -8.64
CA ILE A 174 -3.98 1.51 -9.83
C ILE A 174 -3.76 2.95 -9.41
N ILE A 175 -2.79 3.62 -10.06
CA ILE A 175 -2.40 5.00 -9.79
C ILE A 175 -2.57 5.80 -11.06
N ARG A 176 -3.37 6.86 -11.02
CA ARG A 176 -3.57 7.79 -12.14
C ARG A 176 -2.95 9.13 -11.83
N LEU A 177 -2.19 9.66 -12.76
CA LEU A 177 -1.55 10.96 -12.71
C LEU A 177 -2.13 11.82 -13.83
N THR A 178 -2.63 13.00 -13.49
CA THR A 178 -3.18 13.99 -14.44
C THR A 178 -2.64 15.39 -14.14
N ALA A 179 -2.64 16.25 -15.16
CA ALA A 179 -2.29 17.65 -15.04
C ALA A 179 -3.26 18.51 -15.88
N SER A 180 -3.51 19.76 -15.46
CA SER A 180 -4.40 20.70 -16.16
C SER A 180 -3.85 21.14 -17.52
N GLN A 181 -2.56 20.95 -17.78
CA GLN A 181 -1.89 21.25 -19.03
C GLN A 181 -1.23 20.00 -19.64
N LYS A 182 -1.26 19.90 -20.97
CA LYS A 182 -0.62 18.78 -21.70
C LYS A 182 0.90 18.82 -21.56
N GLY A 183 1.52 17.64 -21.52
CA GLY A 183 2.97 17.51 -21.52
C GLY A 183 3.64 17.88 -20.19
N LYS A 184 2.89 17.96 -19.09
CA LYS A 184 3.42 18.41 -17.80
C LYS A 184 3.76 17.29 -16.82
N ILE A 185 3.52 16.03 -17.16
CA ILE A 185 3.83 14.90 -16.28
C ILE A 185 5.17 14.33 -16.69
N SER A 186 6.18 14.53 -15.83
CA SER A 186 7.53 13.97 -15.97
C SER A 186 8.02 13.45 -14.62
N PHE A 187 8.46 12.22 -14.59
CA PHE A 187 8.98 11.57 -13.37
C PHE A 187 9.87 10.37 -13.70
N SER A 188 10.69 10.01 -12.73
CA SER A 188 11.41 8.74 -12.71
C SER A 188 10.73 7.79 -11.75
N ALA A 189 10.60 6.51 -12.15
CA ALA A 189 10.01 5.45 -11.33
C ALA A 189 11.02 4.37 -11.02
N ARG A 190 11.08 3.92 -9.76
CA ARG A 190 11.96 2.84 -9.29
C ARG A 190 11.38 2.15 -8.08
N TYR A 191 11.87 0.95 -7.80
CA TYR A 191 11.62 0.29 -6.52
C TYR A 191 12.71 0.55 -5.51
N ASP A 192 12.33 0.55 -4.23
CA ASP A 192 13.21 0.40 -3.08
C ASP A 192 12.66 -0.69 -2.15
N THR A 193 13.55 -1.46 -1.50
CA THR A 193 13.14 -2.63 -0.70
C THR A 193 14.12 -2.88 0.44
N PRO A 194 13.63 -3.30 1.64
CA PRO A 194 14.49 -3.58 2.79
C PRO A 194 15.12 -4.99 2.79
N TYR A 195 14.87 -5.79 1.75
CA TYR A 195 15.34 -7.17 1.71
C TYR A 195 16.84 -7.28 1.39
N LYS A 196 17.47 -8.34 1.89
CA LYS A 196 18.88 -8.65 1.60
C LYS A 196 19.02 -9.36 0.25
N GLU A 197 18.09 -10.26 -0.07
CA GLU A 197 18.06 -11.00 -1.32
C GLU A 197 16.97 -10.41 -2.22
N TYR A 198 17.37 -9.59 -3.18
CA TYR A 198 16.46 -8.99 -4.14
C TYR A 198 17.15 -8.72 -5.48
N SER A 199 16.36 -8.56 -6.52
CA SER A 199 16.78 -7.97 -7.78
C SER A 199 15.76 -6.93 -8.26
N ARG A 200 16.25 -5.83 -8.84
CA ARG A 200 15.46 -4.79 -9.50
C ARG A 200 15.88 -4.75 -10.95
N THR A 201 14.92 -4.89 -11.85
CA THR A 201 15.18 -4.96 -13.28
C THR A 201 14.10 -4.23 -14.07
N ILE A 202 14.37 -4.00 -15.35
CA ILE A 202 13.37 -3.55 -16.32
C ILE A 202 12.86 -4.77 -17.07
N GLU A 203 11.59 -5.12 -16.86
CA GLU A 203 10.94 -6.24 -17.54
C GLU A 203 10.65 -5.93 -19.02
N SER A 204 10.30 -4.68 -19.30
CA SER A 204 10.11 -4.17 -20.66
C SER A 204 10.27 -2.66 -20.68
N LYS A 205 10.22 -2.04 -21.88
CA LYS A 205 10.37 -0.57 -22.04
C LYS A 205 9.42 0.31 -21.21
N ASN A 206 8.41 -0.26 -20.60
CA ASN A 206 7.44 0.44 -19.74
C ASN A 206 7.03 -0.38 -18.50
N MET A 207 7.85 -1.32 -18.08
CA MET A 207 7.54 -2.19 -16.94
C MET A 207 8.74 -2.39 -16.03
N LEU A 208 8.59 -1.98 -14.76
CA LEU A 208 9.53 -2.26 -13.67
C LEU A 208 9.25 -3.65 -13.08
N ARG A 209 10.31 -4.30 -12.60
CA ARG A 209 10.26 -5.56 -11.88
C ARG A 209 11.11 -5.50 -10.61
N LEU A 210 10.57 -6.02 -9.52
CA LEU A 210 11.26 -6.32 -8.27
C LEU A 210 10.97 -7.77 -7.91
N ASP A 211 12.03 -8.57 -7.76
CA ASP A 211 11.97 -9.89 -7.14
C ASP A 211 12.69 -9.84 -5.80
N ALA A 212 12.12 -10.44 -4.78
CA ALA A 212 12.77 -10.53 -3.48
C ALA A 212 12.36 -11.80 -2.71
N LYS A 213 13.15 -12.10 -1.69
CA LYS A 213 12.90 -13.19 -0.75
C LYS A 213 12.75 -12.62 0.66
N ALA A 214 11.71 -13.05 1.37
CA ALA A 214 11.47 -12.69 2.76
C ALA A 214 12.68 -13.04 3.64
N ASN A 215 12.95 -12.19 4.64
CA ASN A 215 14.09 -12.36 5.53
C ASN A 215 13.91 -13.56 6.47
N ASP A 216 15.04 -14.11 6.90
CA ASP A 216 15.08 -15.08 7.97
C ASP A 216 14.57 -14.46 9.29
N HIS A 217 14.01 -15.28 10.16
CA HIS A 217 13.61 -14.87 11.49
C HIS A 217 13.88 -15.95 12.52
N GLU A 218 14.61 -15.59 13.60
CA GLU A 218 14.95 -16.47 14.74
C GLU A 218 15.50 -17.85 14.35
N GLY A 219 16.42 -17.86 13.38
CA GLY A 219 17.07 -19.08 12.90
C GLY A 219 16.23 -19.90 11.91
N ILE A 220 15.04 -19.41 11.54
CA ILE A 220 14.18 -20.02 10.53
C ILE A 220 14.37 -19.29 9.21
N GLU A 221 14.83 -19.99 8.19
CA GLU A 221 15.08 -19.44 6.85
C GLU A 221 13.81 -18.90 6.23
N GLY A 222 13.88 -17.68 5.66
CA GLY A 222 12.81 -17.10 4.84
C GLY A 222 12.65 -17.86 3.53
N LYS A 223 11.42 -18.27 3.20
CA LYS A 223 11.13 -19.04 1.96
C LYS A 223 10.06 -18.40 1.10
N VAL A 224 9.38 -17.38 1.60
CA VAL A 224 8.44 -16.62 0.77
C VAL A 224 9.23 -15.80 -0.23
N ARG A 225 8.96 -16.01 -1.51
CA ARG A 225 9.49 -15.23 -2.63
C ARG A 225 8.34 -14.47 -3.27
N PHE A 226 8.62 -13.27 -3.75
CA PHE A 226 7.62 -12.47 -4.41
C PHE A 226 8.18 -11.75 -5.63
N THR A 227 7.30 -11.50 -6.59
CA THR A 227 7.55 -10.72 -7.78
C THR A 227 6.57 -9.56 -7.80
N THR A 228 7.08 -8.35 -7.94
CA THR A 228 6.29 -7.12 -8.07
C THR A 228 6.54 -6.53 -9.46
N LEU A 229 5.47 -6.21 -10.16
CA LEU A 229 5.52 -5.59 -11.49
C LEU A 229 4.78 -4.26 -11.47
N THR A 230 5.37 -3.22 -12.05
CA THR A 230 4.67 -1.95 -12.32
C THR A 230 4.70 -1.66 -13.82
N ARG A 231 3.53 -1.75 -14.46
CA ARG A 231 3.36 -1.31 -15.86
C ARG A 231 2.93 0.15 -15.89
N ILE A 232 3.58 0.93 -16.74
CA ILE A 232 3.32 2.36 -16.96
C ILE A 232 2.66 2.54 -18.33
N ASP A 233 1.37 2.90 -18.33
CA ASP A 233 0.63 3.30 -19.52
C ASP A 233 0.51 4.83 -19.54
N ARG A 234 0.75 5.46 -20.68
CA ARG A 234 0.76 6.92 -20.82
C ARG A 234 0.04 7.41 -22.07
N LYS A 235 -0.50 8.62 -21.99
CA LYS A 235 -1.00 9.39 -23.13
C LYS A 235 -0.03 10.54 -23.41
N GLY A 236 0.56 10.57 -24.60
CA GLY A 236 1.62 11.54 -24.97
C GLY A 236 2.96 11.29 -24.29
N GLY A 237 3.93 12.16 -24.54
CA GLY A 237 5.26 12.07 -23.96
C GLY A 237 6.06 10.82 -24.34
N LYS A 238 7.07 10.49 -23.55
CA LYS A 238 7.96 9.32 -23.73
C LYS A 238 8.04 8.53 -22.44
N CYS A 239 8.39 7.23 -22.55
CA CYS A 239 8.84 6.40 -21.45
C CYS A 239 10.14 5.72 -21.89
N GLU A 240 11.21 5.93 -21.16
CA GLU A 240 12.56 5.50 -21.50
C GLU A 240 13.20 4.73 -20.34
N VAL A 241 13.99 3.73 -20.67
CA VAL A 241 14.79 2.98 -19.69
C VAL A 241 16.05 3.79 -19.39
N VAL A 242 16.36 3.98 -18.12
CA VAL A 242 17.56 4.67 -17.65
C VAL A 242 18.35 3.73 -16.73
N GLY A 243 19.50 3.29 -17.22
CA GLY A 243 20.24 2.21 -16.55
C GLY A 243 19.43 0.91 -16.50
N ASP A 244 19.60 0.12 -15.44
CA ASP A 244 19.03 -1.21 -15.34
C ASP A 244 17.76 -1.30 -14.47
N THR A 245 17.42 -0.22 -13.74
CA THR A 245 16.41 -0.28 -12.65
C THR A 245 15.43 0.89 -12.62
N LEU A 246 15.51 1.83 -13.57
CA LEU A 246 14.73 3.05 -13.55
C LEU A 246 14.01 3.25 -14.90
N LEU A 247 12.74 3.62 -14.84
CA LEU A 247 11.96 4.12 -15.96
C LEU A 247 11.75 5.62 -15.81
N ARG A 248 12.00 6.39 -16.87
CA ARG A 248 11.72 7.82 -16.93
C ARG A 248 10.56 8.09 -17.89
N VAL A 249 9.52 8.75 -17.37
CA VAL A 249 8.44 9.32 -18.17
C VAL A 249 8.71 10.80 -18.35
N SER A 250 8.59 11.31 -19.59
CA SER A 250 8.82 12.72 -19.89
C SER A 250 7.70 13.27 -20.76
N GLY A 251 7.12 14.39 -20.34
CA GLY A 251 6.14 15.17 -21.10
C GLY A 251 4.82 14.45 -21.38
N ALA A 252 4.36 13.58 -20.48
CA ALA A 252 3.08 12.91 -20.64
C ALA A 252 1.89 13.84 -20.33
N ASN A 253 0.75 13.57 -20.93
CA ASN A 253 -0.53 14.25 -20.65
C ASN A 253 -1.31 13.60 -19.51
N GLU A 254 -1.22 12.28 -19.42
CA GLU A 254 -1.83 11.43 -18.40
C GLU A 254 -0.99 10.15 -18.31
N VAL A 255 -0.87 9.62 -17.09
CA VAL A 255 -0.18 8.34 -16.84
C VAL A 255 -1.04 7.48 -15.93
N THR A 256 -1.10 6.19 -16.21
CA THR A 256 -1.67 5.20 -15.30
C THR A 256 -0.63 4.12 -15.01
N LEU A 257 -0.35 3.91 -13.72
CA LEU A 257 0.50 2.82 -13.26
C LEU A 257 -0.37 1.69 -12.72
N TYR A 258 -0.04 0.46 -13.10
CA TYR A 258 -0.68 -0.76 -12.63
C TYR A 258 0.36 -1.59 -11.89
N VAL A 259 0.18 -1.73 -10.58
CA VAL A 259 1.08 -2.48 -9.72
C VAL A 259 0.45 -3.81 -9.34
N SER A 260 1.15 -4.90 -9.62
CA SER A 260 0.78 -6.25 -9.20
C SER A 260 1.86 -6.85 -8.30
N VAL A 261 1.46 -7.66 -7.34
CA VAL A 261 2.36 -8.45 -6.50
C VAL A 261 1.88 -9.89 -6.49
N GLY A 262 2.79 -10.81 -6.80
CA GLY A 262 2.56 -12.24 -6.69
C GLY A 262 3.58 -12.87 -5.74
N THR A 263 3.15 -13.84 -4.94
CA THR A 263 4.04 -14.59 -4.03
C THR A 263 4.00 -16.08 -4.35
N ASN A 264 5.01 -16.81 -3.92
CA ASN A 264 5.04 -18.27 -4.01
C ASN A 264 4.21 -18.96 -2.91
N PHE A 265 3.54 -18.21 -2.04
CA PHE A 265 2.67 -18.75 -1.01
C PHE A 265 1.43 -19.43 -1.62
N VAL A 266 1.19 -20.67 -1.24
CA VAL A 266 0.00 -21.45 -1.60
C VAL A 266 -0.91 -21.59 -0.38
N ASN A 267 -0.36 -21.99 0.76
CA ASN A 267 -1.03 -22.06 2.05
C ASN A 267 0.03 -22.11 3.18
N TYR A 268 -0.43 -22.15 4.42
CA TYR A 268 0.46 -22.10 5.60
C TYR A 268 1.47 -23.28 5.73
N LYS A 269 1.37 -24.31 4.90
CA LYS A 269 2.34 -25.43 4.83
C LYS A 269 3.12 -25.46 3.53
N ASP A 270 2.71 -24.67 2.53
CA ASP A 270 3.21 -24.79 1.17
C ASP A 270 3.55 -23.41 0.59
N VAL A 271 4.80 -23.22 0.24
CA VAL A 271 5.36 -22.04 -0.42
C VAL A 271 6.00 -22.43 -1.77
N SER A 272 5.46 -23.43 -2.47
CA SER A 272 5.97 -23.92 -3.75
C SER A 272 5.34 -23.21 -4.97
N GLY A 273 4.47 -22.23 -4.77
CA GLY A 273 3.81 -21.50 -5.85
C GLY A 273 4.79 -20.70 -6.71
N ASP A 274 4.28 -20.18 -7.81
CA ASP A 274 5.02 -19.38 -8.79
C ASP A 274 4.63 -17.91 -8.64
N SER A 275 5.52 -17.11 -8.03
CA SER A 275 5.31 -15.68 -7.78
C SER A 275 5.20 -14.87 -9.06
N GLU A 276 6.04 -15.18 -10.04
CA GLU A 276 6.09 -14.50 -11.32
C GLU A 276 4.79 -14.72 -12.11
N LYS A 277 4.39 -15.98 -12.26
CA LYS A 277 3.14 -16.33 -12.95
C LYS A 277 1.93 -15.66 -12.30
N LYS A 278 1.87 -15.58 -10.97
CA LYS A 278 0.81 -14.86 -10.25
C LYS A 278 0.83 -13.37 -10.55
N ALA A 279 1.99 -12.70 -10.44
CA ALA A 279 2.12 -11.27 -10.70
C ALA A 279 1.67 -10.93 -12.14
N PHE A 280 2.14 -11.68 -13.15
CA PHE A 280 1.71 -11.51 -14.53
C PHE A 280 0.22 -11.81 -14.74
N SER A 281 -0.35 -12.78 -14.02
CA SER A 281 -1.77 -13.11 -14.14
C SER A 281 -2.68 -11.95 -13.71
N TYR A 282 -2.34 -11.26 -12.63
CA TYR A 282 -3.05 -10.07 -12.17
C TYR A 282 -2.87 -8.90 -13.16
N LEU A 283 -1.65 -8.71 -13.67
CA LEU A 283 -1.35 -7.62 -14.59
C LEU A 283 -2.09 -7.74 -15.94
N LYS A 284 -2.59 -8.91 -16.32
CA LYS A 284 -3.47 -9.09 -17.49
C LYS A 284 -4.79 -8.30 -17.37
N ASN A 285 -5.22 -8.00 -16.14
CA ASN A 285 -6.43 -7.21 -15.90
C ASN A 285 -6.21 -5.70 -16.10
N ALA A 286 -4.94 -5.26 -16.23
CA ALA A 286 -4.59 -3.87 -16.47
C ALA A 286 -5.10 -3.36 -17.83
N GLY A 287 -5.38 -2.05 -17.92
CA GLY A 287 -5.80 -1.39 -19.16
C GLY A 287 -7.30 -1.09 -19.23
N LYS A 288 -8.09 -1.45 -18.21
CA LYS A 288 -9.45 -0.91 -18.06
C LYS A 288 -9.40 0.60 -17.84
N LYS A 289 -10.45 1.33 -18.27
CA LYS A 289 -10.56 2.74 -17.92
C LYS A 289 -10.58 2.89 -16.40
N PHE A 290 -9.91 3.90 -15.87
CA PHE A 290 -9.77 4.14 -14.44
C PHE A 290 -11.11 4.16 -13.72
N GLU A 291 -12.09 4.91 -14.23
CA GLU A 291 -13.42 5.02 -13.65
C GLU A 291 -14.17 3.68 -13.61
N LYS A 292 -13.98 2.84 -14.65
CA LYS A 292 -14.59 1.50 -14.71
C LYS A 292 -13.92 0.54 -13.74
N ALA A 293 -12.62 0.64 -13.54
CA ALA A 293 -11.89 -0.19 -12.59
C ALA A 293 -12.19 0.22 -11.13
N LEU A 294 -12.44 1.52 -10.87
CA LEU A 294 -12.82 2.03 -9.56
C LEU A 294 -14.24 1.58 -9.14
N GLN A 295 -15.13 1.34 -10.09
CA GLN A 295 -16.52 0.91 -9.83
C GLN A 295 -16.67 -0.63 -9.74
N SER A 296 -15.63 -1.40 -10.06
CA SER A 296 -15.65 -2.87 -10.07
C SER A 296 -15.12 -3.50 -8.78
#